data_cc39e47737c3d1d94ce4558baf7a1922
#
_entry.id   cc39e47737c3d1d94ce4558baf7a1922
#
_cell.length_a   1.000
_cell.length_b   1.000
_cell.length_c   1.000
_cell.angle_alpha   90.00
_cell.angle_beta   90.00
_cell.angle_gamma   90.00
#
_symmetry.space_group_name_H-M   'P 1'
#
loop_
_entity.id
_entity.type
_entity.pdbx_description
1 polymer ?
#
loop_
_entity_poly.entity_id
_entity_poly.type
_entity_poly.pdbx_seq_one_letter_code
_entity_poly.pdbx_strand_id
1 'polypeptide(L)'
;MNLTPTTPVDDDNTEPGPFIELSRESWAALSDSTEIDIDEATLDHIRGLGDPTSHRDVVEVYRPLTQLIHLYCMHTGALFDASNNFLQLTRHGMKRTPFVIGIAGSVAVGKSTVARLLRELLGRSPRRPVVDLVTTDGFLY
;
A
#
# COMPACT_ATOMS: atom_id res chain seq x y z
N MET A 1 -0.91 -0.64 34.67
CA MET A 1 0.29 0.14 34.31
C MET A 1 -0.12 1.09 33.19
N ASN A 2 -0.32 2.37 33.52
CA ASN A 2 -0.76 3.39 32.53
C ASN A 2 0.46 3.87 31.75
N LEU A 3 0.51 3.57 30.49
CA LEU A 3 1.42 4.22 29.56
C LEU A 3 0.74 5.48 29.02
N THR A 4 1.07 6.62 29.60
CA THR A 4 0.77 7.93 29.06
C THR A 4 1.69 8.17 27.84
N PRO A 5 1.16 8.49 26.67
CA PRO A 5 1.98 8.95 25.57
C PRO A 5 2.50 10.34 25.90
N THR A 6 3.81 10.48 26.04
CA THR A 6 4.48 11.77 26.15
C THR A 6 4.49 12.40 24.77
N THR A 7 3.60 13.35 24.55
CA THR A 7 3.62 14.24 23.39
C THR A 7 4.79 15.23 23.60
N PRO A 8 5.74 15.39 22.68
CA PRO A 8 6.59 16.56 22.68
C PRO A 8 5.72 17.75 22.27
N VAL A 9 5.61 18.70 23.17
CA VAL A 9 5.03 20.03 22.91
C VAL A 9 6.12 20.82 22.20
N ASP A 10 6.12 20.80 20.86
CA ASP A 10 6.79 21.83 20.09
C ASP A 10 5.77 22.94 19.80
N ASP A 11 6.07 24.08 20.38
CA ASP A 11 5.36 25.34 20.30
C ASP A 11 5.71 26.01 18.95
N ASP A 12 5.19 25.43 17.86
CA ASP A 12 5.23 26.08 16.55
C ASP A 12 3.80 26.18 16.02
N ASN A 13 3.30 27.42 15.96
CA ASN A 13 1.98 27.81 15.50
C ASN A 13 1.88 27.65 13.96
N THR A 14 2.22 26.47 13.48
CA THR A 14 2.07 26.09 12.09
C THR A 14 0.71 25.41 11.94
N GLU A 15 -0.19 26.02 11.18
CA GLU A 15 -1.46 25.35 10.84
C GLU A 15 -1.16 23.95 10.29
N PRO A 16 -1.89 22.91 10.76
CA PRO A 16 -1.64 21.56 10.31
C PRO A 16 -1.83 21.49 8.79
N GLY A 17 -0.76 21.20 8.07
CA GLY A 17 -0.78 21.01 6.64
C GLY A 17 -1.65 19.81 6.26
N PRO A 18 -2.00 19.63 4.97
CA PRO A 18 -2.79 18.51 4.49
C PRO A 18 -2.05 17.17 4.58
N PHE A 19 -0.83 17.16 5.08
CA PHE A 19 0.05 15.99 5.18
C PHE A 19 0.28 15.63 6.64
N ILE A 20 0.35 14.33 6.90
CA ILE A 20 0.78 13.78 8.19
C ILE A 20 2.23 13.32 8.03
N GLU A 21 3.13 13.88 8.81
CA GLU A 21 4.53 13.45 8.86
C GLU A 21 4.69 12.38 9.94
N LEU A 22 5.27 11.26 9.54
CA LEU A 22 5.57 10.14 10.43
C LEU A 22 7.05 9.77 10.31
N SER A 23 7.72 9.53 11.43
CA SER A 23 9.04 8.93 11.39
C SER A 23 8.96 7.51 10.83
N ARG A 24 10.08 7.00 10.32
CA ARG A 24 10.16 5.64 9.81
C ARG A 24 9.76 4.61 10.86
N GLU A 25 10.19 4.81 12.10
CA GLU A 25 9.88 3.96 13.24
C GLU A 25 8.38 4.00 13.59
N SER A 26 7.80 5.20 13.62
CA SER A 26 6.35 5.37 13.86
C SER A 26 5.52 4.73 12.77
N TRP A 27 5.95 4.85 11.51
CA TRP A 27 5.29 4.20 10.37
C TRP A 27 5.38 2.68 10.46
N ALA A 28 6.58 2.13 10.73
CA ALA A 28 6.78 0.70 10.86
C ALA A 28 5.95 0.09 12.00
N ALA A 29 5.79 0.83 13.12
CA ALA A 29 4.99 0.40 14.27
C ALA A 29 3.49 0.31 13.99
N LEU A 30 2.99 0.91 12.89
CA LEU A 30 1.59 0.80 12.48
C LEU A 30 1.25 -0.58 11.89
N SER A 31 2.26 -1.35 11.48
CA SER A 31 2.02 -2.68 10.96
C SER A 31 1.90 -3.68 12.12
N ASP A 32 0.76 -4.36 12.20
CA ASP A 32 0.65 -5.56 13.01
C ASP A 32 1.70 -6.58 12.54
N SER A 33 2.19 -7.40 13.49
CA SER A 33 3.18 -8.48 13.24
C SER A 33 2.65 -9.59 12.33
N THR A 34 1.68 -9.29 11.48
CA THR A 34 1.04 -10.24 10.59
C THR A 34 2.00 -10.73 9.52
N GLU A 35 1.90 -11.99 9.22
CA GLU A 35 2.69 -12.91 8.41
C GLU A 35 2.89 -12.52 6.93
N ILE A 36 2.75 -11.24 6.56
CA ILE A 36 3.07 -10.79 5.20
C ILE A 36 4.58 -10.56 5.16
N ASP A 37 5.31 -11.60 4.84
CA ASP A 37 6.75 -11.54 4.64
C ASP A 37 7.14 -12.15 3.31
N ILE A 38 8.25 -11.69 2.77
CA ILE A 38 8.90 -12.25 1.59
C ILE A 38 10.33 -12.61 1.97
N ASP A 39 10.77 -13.78 1.54
CA ASP A 39 12.14 -14.20 1.73
C ASP A 39 13.10 -13.42 0.82
N GLU A 40 14.38 -13.44 1.17
CA GLU A 40 15.42 -12.71 0.43
C GLU A 40 15.53 -13.19 -1.03
N ALA A 41 15.30 -14.46 -1.30
CA ALA A 41 15.34 -15.01 -2.66
C ALA A 41 14.20 -14.42 -3.53
N THR A 42 13.01 -14.28 -2.98
CA THR A 42 11.88 -13.62 -3.65
C THR A 42 12.19 -12.14 -3.86
N LEU A 43 12.75 -11.46 -2.87
CA LEU A 43 13.13 -10.06 -2.97
C LEU A 43 14.19 -9.85 -4.06
N ASP A 44 15.20 -10.70 -4.15
CA ASP A 44 16.23 -10.67 -5.19
C ASP A 44 15.64 -10.83 -6.60
N HIS A 45 14.61 -11.65 -6.73
CA HIS A 45 13.90 -11.85 -8.00
C HIS A 45 13.06 -10.62 -8.41
N ILE A 46 12.57 -9.87 -7.43
CA ILE A 46 11.76 -8.66 -7.64
C ILE A 46 12.65 -7.47 -7.97
N ARG A 47 13.80 -7.35 -7.32
CA ARG A 47 14.74 -6.24 -7.49
C ARG A 47 15.26 -6.18 -8.92
N GLY A 48 15.40 -4.96 -9.43
CA GLY A 48 16.19 -4.69 -10.63
C GLY A 48 17.69 -4.65 -10.31
N LEU A 49 18.52 -4.72 -11.34
CA LEU A 49 19.95 -4.60 -11.18
C LEU A 49 20.30 -3.24 -10.55
N GLY A 50 21.02 -3.26 -9.42
CA GLY A 50 21.41 -2.05 -8.69
C GLY A 50 20.30 -1.41 -7.84
N ASP A 51 19.16 -2.06 -7.67
CA ASP A 51 18.08 -1.57 -6.79
C ASP A 51 18.47 -1.79 -5.32
N PRO A 52 18.51 -0.73 -4.49
CA PRO A 52 18.98 -0.80 -3.10
C PRO A 52 17.93 -1.33 -2.11
N THR A 53 16.71 -1.67 -2.57
CA THR A 53 15.63 -2.13 -1.68
C THR A 53 16.07 -3.34 -0.86
N SER A 54 16.03 -3.22 0.45
CA SER A 54 16.42 -4.25 1.40
C SER A 54 15.21 -4.94 2.03
N HIS A 55 15.41 -6.11 2.63
CA HIS A 55 14.37 -6.76 3.44
C HIS A 55 13.88 -5.86 4.60
N ARG A 56 14.78 -5.04 5.14
CA ARG A 56 14.41 -4.04 6.14
C ARG A 56 13.40 -3.03 5.61
N ASP A 57 13.56 -2.59 4.37
CA ASP A 57 12.59 -1.69 3.72
C ASP A 57 11.24 -2.39 3.51
N VAL A 58 11.24 -3.67 3.19
CA VAL A 58 10.01 -4.46 3.09
C VAL A 58 9.25 -4.44 4.42
N VAL A 59 9.93 -4.69 5.52
CA VAL A 59 9.32 -4.76 6.85
C VAL A 59 8.88 -3.39 7.34
N GLU A 60 9.75 -2.39 7.24
CA GLU A 60 9.54 -1.08 7.86
C GLU A 60 8.70 -0.12 7.01
N VAL A 61 8.69 -0.29 5.68
CA VAL A 61 8.02 0.66 4.76
C VAL A 61 6.87 0.01 4.02
N TYR A 62 7.13 -1.11 3.34
CA TYR A 62 6.15 -1.68 2.41
C TYR A 62 5.07 -2.52 3.10
N ARG A 63 5.37 -3.13 4.23
CA ARG A 63 4.38 -3.88 5.00
C ARG A 63 3.25 -2.97 5.54
N PRO A 64 3.52 -1.88 6.26
CA PRO A 64 2.46 -0.97 6.71
C PRO A 64 1.75 -0.30 5.52
N LEU A 65 2.46 0.01 4.42
CA LEU A 65 1.85 0.51 3.19
C LEU A 65 0.85 -0.51 2.59
N THR A 66 1.22 -1.78 2.57
CA THR A 66 0.34 -2.85 2.07
C THR A 66 -0.92 -2.97 2.92
N GLN A 67 -0.82 -2.84 4.24
CA GLN A 67 -1.98 -2.84 5.13
C GLN A 67 -2.88 -1.63 4.90
N LEU A 68 -2.30 -0.44 4.74
CA LEU A 68 -3.05 0.76 4.42
C LEU A 68 -3.81 0.62 3.08
N ILE A 69 -3.14 0.13 2.03
CA ILE A 69 -3.78 -0.16 0.74
C ILE A 69 -4.94 -1.14 0.92
N HIS A 70 -4.75 -2.17 1.74
CA HIS A 70 -5.79 -3.16 2.01
C HIS A 70 -7.03 -2.53 2.66
N LEU A 71 -6.84 -1.61 3.61
CA LEU A 71 -7.94 -0.85 4.23
C LEU A 71 -8.72 -0.05 3.18
N TYR A 72 -8.01 0.66 2.28
CA TYR A 72 -8.67 1.40 1.19
C TYR A 72 -9.46 0.47 0.28
N CYS A 73 -8.88 -0.66 -0.15
CA CYS A 73 -9.57 -1.63 -1.01
C CYS A 73 -10.85 -2.16 -0.35
N MET A 74 -10.80 -2.45 0.96
CA MET A 74 -11.94 -2.97 1.70
C MET A 74 -13.07 -1.95 1.79
N HIS A 75 -12.77 -0.74 2.21
CA HIS A 75 -13.79 0.28 2.44
C HIS A 75 -14.37 0.82 1.13
N THR A 76 -13.57 0.98 0.11
CA THR A 76 -14.05 1.34 -1.24
C THR A 76 -14.98 0.25 -1.80
N GLY A 77 -14.64 -1.03 -1.60
CA GLY A 77 -15.50 -2.13 -1.99
C GLY A 77 -16.84 -2.15 -1.25
N ALA A 78 -16.81 -1.92 0.07
CA ALA A 78 -18.02 -1.86 0.89
C ALA A 78 -18.91 -0.67 0.49
N LEU A 79 -18.32 0.49 0.21
CA LEU A 79 -19.04 1.66 -0.28
C LEU A 79 -19.69 1.39 -1.64
N PHE A 80 -18.99 0.74 -2.56
CA PHE A 80 -19.53 0.34 -3.86
C PHE A 80 -20.74 -0.56 -3.70
N ASP A 81 -20.64 -1.60 -2.85
CA ASP A 81 -21.74 -2.54 -2.61
C ASP A 81 -22.95 -1.83 -1.98
N ALA A 82 -22.73 -0.97 -0.99
CA ALA A 82 -23.78 -0.19 -0.33
C ALA A 82 -24.47 0.78 -1.31
N SER A 83 -23.69 1.45 -2.16
CA SER A 83 -24.22 2.38 -3.16
C SER A 83 -25.07 1.64 -4.20
N ASN A 84 -24.63 0.48 -4.67
CA ASN A 84 -25.40 -0.32 -5.63
C ASN A 84 -26.70 -0.84 -5.01
N ASN A 85 -26.68 -1.23 -3.74
CA ASN A 85 -27.90 -1.62 -3.03
C ASN A 85 -28.88 -0.45 -2.89
N PHE A 86 -28.39 0.71 -2.51
CA PHE A 86 -29.21 1.92 -2.38
C PHE A 86 -29.85 2.32 -3.70
N LEU A 87 -29.07 2.28 -4.79
CA LEU A 87 -29.52 2.62 -6.15
C LEU A 87 -30.31 1.47 -6.84
N GLN A 88 -30.49 0.33 -6.17
CA GLN A 88 -31.18 -0.87 -6.68
C GLN A 88 -30.57 -1.41 -8.00
N LEU A 89 -29.25 -1.23 -8.18
CA LEU A 89 -28.52 -1.64 -9.38
C LEU A 89 -28.09 -3.11 -9.35
N THR A 90 -28.28 -3.81 -8.26
CA THR A 90 -27.88 -5.22 -8.05
C THR A 90 -28.50 -6.21 -9.06
N ARG A 91 -29.58 -5.83 -9.73
CA ARG A 91 -30.24 -6.66 -10.76
C ARG A 91 -29.47 -6.77 -12.08
N HIS A 92 -28.42 -6.00 -12.29
CA HIS A 92 -27.73 -5.88 -13.58
C HIS A 92 -26.37 -6.59 -13.62
N GLY A 93 -26.02 -7.39 -12.60
CA GLY A 93 -24.75 -8.14 -12.59
C GLY A 93 -23.51 -7.23 -12.69
N MET A 94 -23.57 -6.03 -12.13
CA MET A 94 -22.44 -5.09 -12.18
C MET A 94 -21.23 -5.70 -11.47
N LYS A 95 -20.16 -5.90 -12.23
CA LYS A 95 -18.88 -6.30 -11.67
C LYS A 95 -18.32 -5.15 -10.84
N ARG A 96 -17.68 -5.48 -9.72
CA ARG A 96 -16.92 -4.50 -8.91
C ARG A 96 -15.90 -3.79 -9.79
N THR A 97 -15.86 -2.47 -9.67
CA THR A 97 -14.78 -1.68 -10.27
C THR A 97 -13.46 -2.07 -9.60
N PRO A 98 -12.41 -2.38 -10.36
CA PRO A 98 -11.11 -2.68 -9.79
C PRO A 98 -10.55 -1.46 -9.04
N PHE A 99 -9.85 -1.72 -7.95
CA PHE A 99 -9.10 -0.68 -7.24
C PHE A 99 -7.79 -0.43 -7.99
N VAL A 100 -7.56 0.82 -8.42
CA VAL A 100 -6.39 1.19 -9.22
C VAL A 100 -5.37 1.91 -8.37
N ILE A 101 -4.13 1.44 -8.39
CA ILE A 101 -2.99 2.06 -7.71
C ILE A 101 -2.05 2.62 -8.78
N GLY A 102 -1.88 3.94 -8.79
CA GLY A 102 -0.91 4.61 -9.67
C GLY A 102 0.45 4.75 -8.99
N ILE A 103 1.51 4.27 -9.65
CA ILE A 103 2.90 4.45 -9.18
C ILE A 103 3.61 5.36 -10.17
N ALA A 104 3.90 6.57 -9.71
CA ALA A 104 4.56 7.60 -10.51
C ALA A 104 5.92 7.98 -9.89
N GLY A 105 6.81 8.51 -10.71
CA GLY A 105 8.14 8.98 -10.31
C GLY A 105 9.06 9.17 -11.50
N SER A 106 10.23 9.76 -11.27
CA SER A 106 11.25 9.98 -12.32
C SER A 106 11.82 8.66 -12.88
N VAL A 107 12.62 8.76 -13.92
CA VAL A 107 13.31 7.59 -14.51
C VAL A 107 14.27 6.99 -13.48
N ALA A 108 14.36 5.66 -13.46
CA ALA A 108 15.30 4.89 -12.62
C ALA A 108 15.11 5.00 -11.10
N VAL A 109 13.95 5.46 -10.59
CA VAL A 109 13.69 5.53 -9.13
C VAL A 109 13.09 4.26 -8.53
N GLY A 110 13.13 3.12 -9.22
CA GLY A 110 12.64 1.85 -8.66
C GLY A 110 11.12 1.61 -8.79
N LYS A 111 10.38 2.39 -9.61
CA LYS A 111 8.91 2.21 -9.79
C LYS A 111 8.50 0.77 -10.08
N SER A 112 9.23 0.10 -10.96
CA SER A 112 8.94 -1.28 -11.36
C SER A 112 9.18 -2.27 -10.21
N THR A 113 10.19 -2.03 -9.38
CA THR A 113 10.45 -2.81 -8.17
C THR A 113 9.34 -2.63 -7.16
N VAL A 114 8.95 -1.38 -6.87
CA VAL A 114 7.82 -1.06 -5.97
C VAL A 114 6.53 -1.73 -6.45
N ALA A 115 6.23 -1.65 -7.74
CA ALA A 115 5.02 -2.25 -8.31
C ALA A 115 5.00 -3.78 -8.16
N ARG A 116 6.13 -4.45 -8.46
CA ARG A 116 6.25 -5.91 -8.29
C ARG A 116 6.21 -6.32 -6.83
N LEU A 117 6.86 -5.56 -5.95
CA LEU A 117 6.87 -5.79 -4.51
C LEU A 117 5.46 -5.67 -3.92
N LEU A 118 4.74 -4.60 -4.24
CA LEU A 118 3.37 -4.43 -3.78
C LEU A 118 2.44 -5.53 -4.31
N ARG A 119 2.60 -5.95 -5.57
CA ARG A 119 1.83 -7.09 -6.10
C ARG A 119 2.06 -8.35 -5.29
N GLU A 120 3.31 -8.65 -4.95
CA GLU A 120 3.68 -9.84 -4.19
C GLU A 120 3.12 -9.77 -2.75
N LEU A 121 3.30 -8.65 -2.06
CA LEU A 121 2.83 -8.47 -0.70
C LEU A 121 1.29 -8.50 -0.61
N LEU A 122 0.60 -7.84 -1.53
CA LEU A 122 -0.87 -7.87 -1.60
C LEU A 122 -1.39 -9.29 -1.90
N GLY A 123 -0.72 -10.02 -2.80
CA GLY A 123 -1.09 -11.39 -3.12
C GLY A 123 -0.91 -12.37 -1.96
N ARG A 124 -0.03 -12.08 -1.01
CA ARG A 124 0.18 -12.86 0.23
C ARG A 124 -0.75 -12.44 1.37
N SER A 125 -1.50 -11.35 1.20
CA SER A 125 -2.44 -10.91 2.23
C SER A 125 -3.55 -11.94 2.47
N PRO A 126 -4.19 -11.98 3.65
CA PRO A 126 -5.19 -12.99 4.00
C PRO A 126 -6.35 -13.12 2.99
N ARG A 127 -6.67 -12.05 2.29
CA ARG A 127 -7.75 -12.03 1.29
C ARG A 127 -7.28 -12.37 -0.13
N ARG A 128 -5.97 -12.48 -0.37
CA ARG A 128 -5.35 -12.83 -1.65
C ARG A 128 -6.04 -12.16 -2.86
N PRO A 129 -6.07 -10.83 -2.95
CA PRO A 129 -6.65 -10.16 -4.09
C PRO A 129 -5.90 -10.55 -5.37
N VAL A 130 -6.60 -10.63 -6.48
CA VAL A 130 -5.95 -10.74 -7.80
C VAL A 130 -5.37 -9.37 -8.13
N VAL A 131 -4.06 -9.31 -8.33
CA VAL A 131 -3.33 -8.07 -8.60
C VAL A 131 -2.64 -8.17 -9.96
N ASP A 132 -3.11 -7.36 -10.90
CA ASP A 132 -2.51 -7.23 -12.22
C ASP A 132 -1.60 -6.01 -12.30
N LEU A 133 -0.47 -6.14 -12.97
CA LEU A 133 0.42 -5.04 -13.29
C LEU A 133 0.19 -4.57 -14.72
N VAL A 134 -0.12 -3.29 -14.87
CA VAL A 134 -0.22 -2.65 -16.18
C VAL A 134 0.90 -1.62 -16.28
N THR A 135 1.83 -1.83 -17.20
CA THR A 135 2.92 -0.89 -17.46
C THR A 135 2.51 0.09 -18.54
N THR A 136 2.89 1.35 -18.38
CA THR A 136 2.61 2.39 -19.40
C THR A 136 3.54 2.32 -20.59
N ASP A 137 4.68 1.65 -20.47
CA ASP A 137 5.71 1.56 -21.53
C ASP A 137 5.19 0.88 -22.81
N GLY A 138 4.22 -0.01 -22.68
CA GLY A 138 3.58 -0.67 -23.82
C GLY A 138 2.61 0.22 -24.62
N PHE A 139 2.33 1.45 -24.16
CA PHE A 139 1.43 2.40 -24.82
C PHE A 139 2.16 3.61 -25.45
N LEU A 140 3.49 3.63 -25.35
CA LEU A 140 4.33 4.64 -26.00
C LEU A 140 4.66 4.15 -27.42
N TYR A 141 4.16 4.84 -28.43
CA TYR A 141 4.49 4.63 -29.84
C TYR A 141 5.65 5.55 -30.23
#